data_d10bda1ec23d67e28d30f874c0f31133
#
_entry.id   d10bda1ec23d67e28d30f874c0f31133
#
_cell.length_a   1.000
_cell.length_b   1.000
_cell.length_c   1.000
_cell.angle_alpha   90.00
_cell.angle_beta   90.00
_cell.angle_gamma   90.00
#
_symmetry.space_group_name_H-M   'P 1'
#
loop_
_entity.id
_entity.type
_entity.pdbx_description
1 polymer ?
#
loop_
_entity_poly.entity_id
_entity_poly.type
_entity_poly.pdbx_seq_one_letter_code
_entity_poly.pdbx_strand_id
1 'polypeptide(L)'
;APEQKFLVDGTFPLGVPIIFSAAGDAGKGMMTLDLAMKVASGQPLAESFGSTIGEFGNVVIFTAEDDESEMHRRIERLDPNNLRFSYRHELRVVSLPNVGGVFPILQDTRDGYSTSDEFDKLYEQILQMNDLKLIIFDPLASFVHADVNADPAAGAALTGLLAQIGTETGASVVMCHHMTKVKDDTIINTPEQARLLIRGTSALVDGVRCAFALWQVDEATGRRRCMDIGTEYERNRCFDGAVVKSNGPANRNIRHFVRNSYSGLLEDKTEEIKRLHSGTNREIKKDALFAWIATCEREGRALTQQSGADAIGQRLASDHDAPQVLQNLTQRSIDGIVRELIRESRIGKYSFSASGGRKWLGTTDGVMSQGEYEATTATDNV
;
A
#
# COMPACT_ATOMS: atom_id res chain seq x y z
N ALA A 1 -3.81 -8.89 -29.04
CA ALA A 1 -4.33 -9.69 -27.91
C ALA A 1 -5.23 -8.79 -27.06
N PRO A 2 -6.34 -9.28 -26.49
CA PRO A 2 -7.14 -8.48 -25.58
C PRO A 2 -6.31 -8.06 -24.38
N GLU A 3 -6.56 -6.85 -23.87
CA GLU A 3 -5.92 -6.33 -22.67
C GLU A 3 -6.37 -7.12 -21.43
N GLN A 4 -5.45 -7.33 -20.47
CA GLN A 4 -5.79 -7.97 -19.21
C GLN A 4 -6.76 -7.09 -18.41
N LYS A 5 -7.94 -7.60 -18.14
CA LYS A 5 -8.88 -6.93 -17.25
C LYS A 5 -8.58 -7.21 -15.79
N PHE A 6 -8.87 -6.23 -14.94
CA PHE A 6 -8.68 -6.31 -13.51
C PHE A 6 -9.99 -6.12 -12.75
N LEU A 7 -10.19 -6.91 -11.71
CA LEU A 7 -11.22 -6.66 -10.70
C LEU A 7 -10.84 -5.46 -9.82
N VAL A 8 -9.58 -5.42 -9.40
CA VAL A 8 -8.95 -4.29 -8.71
C VAL A 8 -7.71 -3.91 -9.51
N ASP A 9 -7.67 -2.70 -10.03
CA ASP A 9 -6.67 -2.23 -10.99
C ASP A 9 -5.24 -2.49 -10.55
N GLY A 10 -4.48 -3.18 -11.40
CA GLY A 10 -3.09 -3.56 -11.15
C GLY A 10 -2.87 -4.48 -9.94
N THR A 11 -3.94 -4.90 -9.25
CA THR A 11 -3.84 -5.73 -8.03
C THR A 11 -4.46 -7.12 -8.24
N PHE A 12 -5.74 -7.21 -8.57
CA PHE A 12 -6.44 -8.49 -8.75
C PHE A 12 -6.92 -8.63 -10.20
N PRO A 13 -6.27 -9.50 -10.99
CA PRO A 13 -6.74 -9.80 -12.35
C PRO A 13 -8.13 -10.46 -12.32
N LEU A 14 -8.98 -10.15 -13.31
CA LEU A 14 -10.28 -10.77 -13.48
C LEU A 14 -10.16 -12.17 -14.09
N GLY A 15 -11.06 -13.08 -13.69
CA GLY A 15 -11.19 -14.42 -14.29
C GLY A 15 -10.10 -15.42 -13.91
N VAL A 16 -9.41 -15.20 -12.77
CA VAL A 16 -8.29 -16.04 -12.35
C VAL A 16 -8.31 -16.37 -10.85
N PRO A 17 -7.62 -17.47 -10.44
CA PRO A 17 -7.40 -17.77 -9.04
C PRO A 17 -6.39 -16.81 -8.40
N ILE A 18 -6.74 -16.35 -7.19
CA ILE A 18 -5.98 -15.39 -6.40
C ILE A 18 -5.83 -15.94 -4.97
N ILE A 19 -4.63 -15.93 -4.43
CA ILE A 19 -4.42 -16.11 -3.00
C ILE A 19 -4.29 -14.74 -2.33
N PHE A 20 -5.14 -14.50 -1.31
CA PHE A 20 -4.95 -13.42 -0.35
C PHE A 20 -4.44 -14.00 0.96
N SER A 21 -3.19 -13.74 1.28
CA SER A 21 -2.52 -14.34 2.45
C SER A 21 -2.14 -13.29 3.50
N ALA A 22 -2.39 -13.64 4.76
CA ALA A 22 -1.97 -12.85 5.91
C ALA A 22 -1.90 -13.74 7.17
N ALA A 23 -1.29 -13.23 8.23
CA ALA A 23 -1.33 -13.86 9.54
C ALA A 23 -2.76 -13.96 10.09
N GLY A 24 -2.96 -14.75 11.14
CA GLY A 24 -4.20 -14.70 11.94
C GLY A 24 -4.44 -13.27 12.46
N ASP A 25 -5.70 -12.90 12.64
CA ASP A 25 -6.15 -11.58 13.15
C ASP A 25 -5.68 -10.35 12.34
N ALA A 26 -5.06 -10.56 11.19
CA ALA A 26 -4.62 -9.46 10.32
C ALA A 26 -5.78 -8.69 9.67
N GLY A 27 -7.01 -9.21 9.72
CA GLY A 27 -8.19 -8.52 9.16
C GLY A 27 -8.55 -8.94 7.73
N LYS A 28 -8.13 -10.14 7.28
CA LYS A 28 -8.47 -10.68 5.95
C LYS A 28 -9.97 -10.60 5.65
N GLY A 29 -10.81 -11.16 6.54
CA GLY A 29 -12.26 -11.20 6.34
C GLY A 29 -12.89 -9.82 6.19
N MET A 30 -12.41 -8.79 6.93
CA MET A 30 -12.89 -7.41 6.76
C MET A 30 -12.49 -6.82 5.41
N MET A 31 -11.25 -7.06 4.95
CA MET A 31 -10.77 -6.55 3.65
C MET A 31 -11.50 -7.23 2.48
N THR A 32 -11.74 -8.55 2.56
CA THR A 32 -12.46 -9.26 1.51
C THR A 32 -13.95 -8.92 1.50
N LEU A 33 -14.56 -8.69 2.65
CA LEU A 33 -15.93 -8.21 2.73
C LEU A 33 -16.07 -6.78 2.16
N ASP A 34 -15.15 -5.88 2.48
CA ASP A 34 -15.08 -4.54 1.90
C ASP A 34 -14.95 -4.60 0.37
N LEU A 35 -14.04 -5.44 -0.15
CA LEU A 35 -13.91 -5.68 -1.58
C LEU A 35 -15.23 -6.14 -2.20
N ALA A 36 -15.87 -7.14 -1.60
CA ALA A 36 -17.12 -7.70 -2.06
C ALA A 36 -18.24 -6.66 -2.12
N MET A 37 -18.39 -5.88 -1.06
CA MET A 37 -19.38 -4.80 -0.99
C MET A 37 -19.13 -3.73 -2.08
N LYS A 38 -17.88 -3.35 -2.31
CA LYS A 38 -17.51 -2.36 -3.32
C LYS A 38 -17.72 -2.87 -4.74
N VAL A 39 -17.39 -4.13 -5.04
CA VAL A 39 -17.66 -4.76 -6.34
C VAL A 39 -19.17 -4.82 -6.61
N ALA A 40 -19.97 -5.21 -5.62
CA ALA A 40 -21.42 -5.29 -5.76
C ALA A 40 -22.09 -3.90 -5.81
N SER A 41 -21.49 -2.88 -5.22
CA SER A 41 -22.07 -1.53 -5.16
C SER A 41 -22.27 -0.89 -6.54
N GLY A 42 -21.38 -1.19 -7.50
CA GLY A 42 -21.37 -0.55 -8.82
C GLY A 42 -21.06 0.94 -8.76
N GLN A 43 -20.42 1.43 -7.67
CA GLN A 43 -20.08 2.83 -7.50
C GLN A 43 -18.78 3.15 -8.21
N PRO A 44 -18.77 4.08 -9.18
CA PRO A 44 -17.56 4.53 -9.84
C PRO A 44 -16.53 5.05 -8.83
N LEU A 45 -15.25 4.78 -9.09
CA LEU A 45 -14.12 5.19 -8.23
C LEU A 45 -14.08 4.55 -6.83
N ALA A 46 -14.87 3.50 -6.58
CA ALA A 46 -14.68 2.70 -5.37
C ALA A 46 -13.27 2.11 -5.35
N GLU A 47 -12.63 2.13 -4.19
CA GLU A 47 -11.26 1.63 -4.01
C GLU A 47 -11.22 0.53 -2.96
N SER A 48 -10.46 -0.52 -3.22
CA SER A 48 -10.12 -1.56 -2.26
C SER A 48 -8.69 -2.05 -2.50
N PHE A 49 -8.01 -2.55 -1.48
CA PHE A 49 -6.61 -2.95 -1.57
C PHE A 49 -5.67 -1.86 -2.12
N GLY A 50 -6.03 -0.58 -1.92
CA GLY A 50 -5.25 0.58 -2.36
C GLY A 50 -5.32 0.87 -3.86
N SER A 51 -6.32 0.34 -4.56
CA SER A 51 -6.53 0.60 -5.99
C SER A 51 -8.03 0.63 -6.34
N THR A 52 -8.35 1.23 -7.48
CA THR A 52 -9.72 1.38 -7.96
C THR A 52 -10.32 0.03 -8.37
N ILE A 53 -11.61 -0.15 -8.14
CA ILE A 53 -12.37 -1.28 -8.67
C ILE A 53 -12.52 -1.09 -10.17
N GLY A 54 -11.98 -2.03 -10.95
CA GLY A 54 -12.00 -1.98 -12.43
C GLY A 54 -13.25 -2.59 -13.04
N GLU A 55 -13.85 -3.60 -12.38
CA GLU A 55 -15.06 -4.28 -12.87
C GLU A 55 -16.05 -4.48 -11.72
N PHE A 56 -17.33 -4.24 -11.99
CA PHE A 56 -18.44 -4.39 -11.06
C PHE A 56 -19.35 -5.53 -11.49
N GLY A 57 -20.00 -6.19 -10.55
CA GLY A 57 -20.93 -7.29 -10.84
C GLY A 57 -21.32 -8.04 -9.58
N ASN A 58 -21.99 -9.18 -9.78
CA ASN A 58 -22.46 -10.03 -8.70
C ASN A 58 -21.27 -10.67 -7.96
N VAL A 59 -21.45 -10.88 -6.66
CA VAL A 59 -20.44 -11.39 -5.74
C VAL A 59 -21.01 -12.49 -4.87
N VAL A 60 -20.22 -13.55 -4.64
CA VAL A 60 -20.53 -14.56 -3.64
C VAL A 60 -19.35 -14.76 -2.69
N ILE A 61 -19.64 -14.80 -1.38
CA ILE A 61 -18.67 -15.10 -0.31
C ILE A 61 -19.13 -16.37 0.40
N PHE A 62 -18.23 -17.32 0.53
CA PHE A 62 -18.37 -18.48 1.41
C PHE A 62 -17.47 -18.28 2.60
N THR A 63 -18.07 -18.11 3.80
CA THR A 63 -17.33 -18.04 5.04
C THR A 63 -17.58 -19.31 5.88
N ALA A 64 -16.48 -19.92 6.34
CA ALA A 64 -16.53 -21.14 7.13
C ALA A 64 -16.37 -20.88 8.64
N GLU A 65 -15.88 -19.70 9.03
CA GLU A 65 -15.59 -19.36 10.41
C GLU A 65 -16.64 -18.44 11.03
N ASP A 66 -17.23 -17.54 10.23
CA ASP A 66 -18.17 -16.52 10.73
C ASP A 66 -19.61 -16.97 10.53
N ASP A 67 -20.42 -16.84 11.59
CA ASP A 67 -21.86 -17.03 11.52
C ASP A 67 -22.57 -15.80 10.92
N GLU A 68 -23.86 -15.97 10.61
CA GLU A 68 -24.69 -14.90 10.04
C GLU A 68 -24.71 -13.63 10.90
N SER A 69 -24.72 -13.79 12.21
CA SER A 69 -24.76 -12.66 13.15
C SER A 69 -23.45 -11.87 13.14
N GLU A 70 -22.29 -12.55 13.02
CA GLU A 70 -21.02 -11.87 12.91
C GLU A 70 -20.87 -11.18 11.54
N MET A 71 -21.30 -11.83 10.47
CA MET A 71 -21.30 -11.20 9.13
C MET A 71 -22.19 -9.95 9.11
N HIS A 72 -23.38 -9.98 9.75
CA HIS A 72 -24.21 -8.79 9.90
C HIS A 72 -23.50 -7.66 10.64
N ARG A 73 -22.86 -7.94 11.78
CA ARG A 73 -22.12 -6.95 12.56
C ARG A 73 -20.97 -6.33 11.74
N ARG A 74 -20.27 -7.13 10.93
CA ARG A 74 -19.19 -6.65 10.05
C ARG A 74 -19.73 -5.76 8.94
N ILE A 75 -20.81 -6.17 8.28
CA ILE A 75 -21.47 -5.38 7.24
C ILE A 75 -21.93 -4.02 7.79
N GLU A 76 -22.58 -4.00 8.96
CA GLU A 76 -23.03 -2.75 9.58
C GLU A 76 -21.86 -1.80 9.92
N ARG A 77 -20.71 -2.34 10.36
CA ARG A 77 -19.52 -1.52 10.59
C ARG A 77 -18.93 -0.93 9.31
N LEU A 78 -19.02 -1.64 8.19
CA LEU A 78 -18.53 -1.17 6.89
C LEU A 78 -19.54 -0.25 6.19
N ASP A 79 -20.82 -0.43 6.46
CA ASP A 79 -21.93 0.29 5.82
C ASP A 79 -22.94 0.83 6.83
N PRO A 80 -22.54 1.77 7.72
CA PRO A 80 -23.42 2.32 8.74
C PRO A 80 -24.61 3.11 8.17
N ASN A 81 -24.51 3.52 6.90
CA ASN A 81 -25.55 4.28 6.21
C ASN A 81 -26.49 3.40 5.39
N ASN A 82 -26.35 2.08 5.47
CA ASN A 82 -27.20 1.11 4.77
C ASN A 82 -27.24 1.28 3.23
N LEU A 83 -26.14 1.72 2.64
CA LEU A 83 -26.02 1.91 1.18
C LEU A 83 -26.15 0.60 0.41
N ARG A 84 -25.90 -0.53 1.08
CA ARG A 84 -26.05 -1.88 0.51
C ARG A 84 -27.45 -2.16 -0.07
N PHE A 85 -28.48 -1.51 0.44
CA PHE A 85 -29.84 -1.66 -0.11
C PHE A 85 -30.04 -0.95 -1.46
N SER A 86 -29.06 -0.17 -1.90
CA SER A 86 -29.04 0.49 -3.20
C SER A 86 -27.98 -0.05 -4.16
N TYR A 87 -27.35 -1.18 -3.82
CA TYR A 87 -26.35 -1.79 -4.69
C TYR A 87 -26.95 -2.19 -6.04
N ARG A 88 -26.14 -2.06 -7.08
CA ARG A 88 -26.56 -2.39 -8.45
C ARG A 88 -26.49 -3.87 -8.74
N HIS A 89 -25.68 -4.60 -7.98
CA HIS A 89 -25.40 -6.01 -8.16
C HIS A 89 -25.67 -6.77 -6.86
N GLU A 90 -25.84 -8.06 -6.98
CA GLU A 90 -26.13 -8.93 -5.85
C GLU A 90 -24.86 -9.23 -5.05
N LEU A 91 -24.95 -9.11 -3.74
CA LEU A 91 -23.95 -9.60 -2.79
C LEU A 91 -24.57 -10.77 -2.02
N ARG A 92 -24.11 -11.99 -2.29
CA ARG A 92 -24.47 -13.18 -1.53
C ARG A 92 -23.40 -13.53 -0.52
N VAL A 93 -23.77 -13.60 0.73
CA VAL A 93 -22.92 -14.06 1.83
C VAL A 93 -23.48 -15.38 2.33
N VAL A 94 -22.71 -16.45 2.18
CA VAL A 94 -23.08 -17.80 2.59
C VAL A 94 -22.26 -18.15 3.85
N SER A 95 -22.90 -18.06 5.00
CA SER A 95 -22.33 -18.47 6.27
C SER A 95 -22.52 -19.98 6.45
N LEU A 96 -21.47 -20.77 6.21
CA LEU A 96 -21.54 -22.22 6.26
C LEU A 96 -21.94 -22.80 7.62
N PRO A 97 -21.54 -22.20 8.75
CA PRO A 97 -22.04 -22.64 10.06
C PRO A 97 -23.57 -22.65 10.17
N ASN A 98 -24.27 -21.79 9.41
CA ASN A 98 -25.74 -21.69 9.42
C ASN A 98 -26.46 -22.56 8.38
N VAL A 99 -25.75 -23.08 7.37
CA VAL A 99 -26.36 -23.77 6.22
C VAL A 99 -25.92 -25.23 6.06
N GLY A 100 -25.53 -25.88 7.14
CA GLY A 100 -25.19 -27.32 7.13
C GLY A 100 -23.72 -27.66 7.24
N GLY A 101 -22.85 -26.66 7.40
CA GLY A 101 -21.41 -26.85 7.61
C GLY A 101 -20.58 -26.72 6.35
N VAL A 102 -19.30 -26.98 6.50
CA VAL A 102 -18.32 -26.82 5.43
C VAL A 102 -18.35 -28.07 4.52
N PHE A 103 -18.19 -27.84 3.23
CA PHE A 103 -18.01 -28.87 2.22
C PHE A 103 -16.62 -28.75 1.57
N PRO A 104 -15.95 -29.86 1.24
CA PRO A 104 -14.67 -29.79 0.56
C PRO A 104 -14.85 -29.46 -0.93
N ILE A 105 -14.12 -28.44 -1.41
CA ILE A 105 -14.00 -28.19 -2.84
C ILE A 105 -12.96 -29.07 -3.49
N LEU A 106 -12.01 -29.61 -2.69
CA LEU A 106 -11.05 -30.61 -3.09
C LEU A 106 -10.83 -31.60 -1.95
N GLN A 107 -10.92 -32.88 -2.24
CA GLN A 107 -10.69 -33.98 -1.30
C GLN A 107 -9.76 -35.03 -1.87
N ASP A 108 -9.04 -35.69 -0.99
CA ASP A 108 -8.21 -36.87 -1.32
C ASP A 108 -9.11 -38.11 -1.43
N THR A 109 -8.94 -38.85 -2.46
CA THR A 109 -9.67 -40.10 -2.72
C THR A 109 -8.71 -41.21 -3.11
N ARG A 110 -9.19 -42.47 -3.17
CA ARG A 110 -8.38 -43.59 -3.59
C ARG A 110 -7.79 -43.45 -5.00
N ASP A 111 -8.50 -42.73 -5.87
CA ASP A 111 -8.15 -42.55 -7.27
C ASP A 111 -7.48 -41.20 -7.56
N GLY A 112 -7.09 -40.46 -6.51
CA GLY A 112 -6.48 -39.13 -6.59
C GLY A 112 -7.35 -38.02 -5.98
N TYR A 113 -7.27 -36.83 -6.53
CA TYR A 113 -8.03 -35.68 -6.03
C TYR A 113 -9.33 -35.48 -6.80
N SER A 114 -10.42 -35.21 -6.09
CA SER A 114 -11.74 -34.94 -6.68
C SER A 114 -12.48 -33.83 -5.92
N THR A 115 -13.50 -33.27 -6.53
CA THR A 115 -14.52 -32.45 -5.86
C THR A 115 -15.45 -33.30 -5.01
N SER A 116 -16.21 -32.66 -4.11
CA SER A 116 -17.33 -33.31 -3.41
C SER A 116 -18.64 -33.12 -4.16
N ASP A 117 -19.59 -34.03 -3.92
CA ASP A 117 -20.94 -33.95 -4.51
C ASP A 117 -21.67 -32.64 -4.09
N GLU A 118 -21.41 -32.16 -2.88
CA GLU A 118 -21.94 -30.91 -2.37
C GLU A 118 -21.37 -29.71 -3.15
N PHE A 119 -20.06 -29.72 -3.41
CA PHE A 119 -19.43 -28.68 -4.20
C PHE A 119 -19.93 -28.72 -5.65
N ASP A 120 -20.05 -29.88 -6.27
CA ASP A 120 -20.53 -30.01 -7.66
C ASP A 120 -21.91 -29.38 -7.83
N LYS A 121 -22.84 -29.63 -6.89
CA LYS A 121 -24.17 -29.02 -6.88
C LYS A 121 -24.12 -27.51 -6.69
N LEU A 122 -23.24 -27.02 -5.84
CA LEU A 122 -23.04 -25.61 -5.63
C LEU A 122 -22.42 -24.95 -6.88
N TYR A 123 -21.47 -25.62 -7.50
CA TYR A 123 -20.81 -25.13 -8.71
C TYR A 123 -21.79 -24.95 -9.87
N GLU A 124 -22.72 -25.88 -10.07
CA GLU A 124 -23.82 -25.71 -11.02
C GLU A 124 -24.65 -24.45 -10.76
N GLN A 125 -24.90 -24.11 -9.49
CA GLN A 125 -25.61 -22.87 -9.13
C GLN A 125 -24.75 -21.63 -9.38
N ILE A 126 -23.45 -21.69 -9.11
CA ILE A 126 -22.51 -20.60 -9.39
C ILE A 126 -22.46 -20.30 -10.89
N LEU A 127 -22.45 -21.32 -11.75
CA LEU A 127 -22.44 -21.17 -13.19
C LEU A 127 -23.73 -20.53 -13.76
N GLN A 128 -24.83 -20.58 -13.01
CA GLN A 128 -26.09 -19.92 -13.37
C GLN A 128 -26.14 -18.43 -12.95
N MET A 129 -25.17 -17.96 -12.14
CA MET A 129 -25.12 -16.56 -11.73
C MET A 129 -24.62 -15.69 -12.88
N ASN A 130 -25.48 -14.82 -13.37
CA ASN A 130 -25.11 -13.84 -14.40
C ASN A 130 -24.16 -12.79 -13.83
N ASP A 131 -23.28 -12.27 -14.68
CA ASP A 131 -22.37 -11.14 -14.36
C ASP A 131 -21.60 -11.31 -13.05
N LEU A 132 -21.20 -12.54 -12.73
CA LEU A 132 -20.38 -12.84 -11.55
C LEU A 132 -18.97 -12.30 -11.74
N LYS A 133 -18.47 -11.52 -10.80
CA LYS A 133 -17.13 -10.91 -10.86
C LYS A 133 -16.19 -11.39 -9.76
N LEU A 134 -16.76 -11.86 -8.65
CA LEU A 134 -15.96 -12.23 -7.49
C LEU A 134 -16.57 -13.42 -6.74
N ILE A 135 -15.72 -14.41 -6.49
CA ILE A 135 -16.00 -15.54 -5.60
C ILE A 135 -14.96 -15.52 -4.50
N ILE A 136 -15.36 -15.59 -3.24
CA ILE A 136 -14.44 -15.60 -2.08
C ILE A 136 -14.68 -16.87 -1.26
N PHE A 137 -13.59 -17.56 -0.91
CA PHE A 137 -13.57 -18.67 0.06
C PHE A 137 -12.71 -18.27 1.26
N ASP A 138 -13.28 -18.18 2.45
CA ASP A 138 -12.63 -17.73 3.68
C ASP A 138 -12.88 -18.69 4.85
N PRO A 139 -11.83 -19.35 5.37
CA PRO A 139 -10.48 -19.50 4.84
C PRO A 139 -10.32 -20.75 3.94
N LEU A 140 -9.30 -20.76 3.09
CA LEU A 140 -8.95 -21.91 2.22
C LEU A 140 -8.89 -23.25 2.98
N ALA A 141 -8.28 -23.24 4.15
CA ALA A 141 -8.06 -24.46 4.94
C ALA A 141 -9.36 -25.21 5.29
N SER A 142 -10.48 -24.53 5.38
CA SER A 142 -11.78 -25.13 5.69
C SER A 142 -12.40 -25.84 4.47
N PHE A 143 -12.02 -25.43 3.26
CA PHE A 143 -12.60 -25.93 2.01
C PHE A 143 -11.77 -27.01 1.31
N VAL A 144 -10.58 -27.34 1.85
CA VAL A 144 -9.67 -28.29 1.20
C VAL A 144 -9.34 -29.40 2.17
N HIS A 145 -9.80 -30.63 1.85
CA HIS A 145 -9.52 -31.85 2.59
C HIS A 145 -8.37 -32.66 1.98
N ALA A 146 -7.52 -32.00 1.19
CA ALA A 146 -6.26 -32.54 0.68
C ALA A 146 -5.09 -31.76 1.28
N ASP A 147 -3.94 -32.40 1.47
CA ASP A 147 -2.78 -31.74 2.11
C ASP A 147 -2.02 -30.83 1.12
N VAL A 148 -2.63 -29.71 0.76
CA VAL A 148 -2.01 -28.68 -0.09
C VAL A 148 -0.77 -28.01 0.53
N ASN A 149 -0.52 -28.25 1.83
CA ASN A 149 0.65 -27.72 2.51
C ASN A 149 1.89 -28.62 2.35
N ALA A 150 1.72 -29.92 2.17
CA ALA A 150 2.82 -30.86 2.06
C ALA A 150 2.87 -31.59 0.69
N ASP A 151 1.74 -31.74 -0.01
CA ASP A 151 1.67 -32.40 -1.29
C ASP A 151 1.55 -31.42 -2.48
N PRO A 152 2.61 -31.35 -3.33
CA PRO A 152 2.56 -30.54 -4.54
C PRO A 152 1.47 -30.94 -5.53
N ALA A 153 1.08 -32.22 -5.59
CA ALA A 153 0.01 -32.68 -6.49
C ALA A 153 -1.35 -32.16 -6.04
N ALA A 154 -1.62 -32.13 -4.72
CA ALA A 154 -2.82 -31.51 -4.16
C ALA A 154 -2.87 -30.00 -4.47
N GLY A 155 -1.73 -29.32 -4.32
CA GLY A 155 -1.63 -27.89 -4.66
C GLY A 155 -1.91 -27.62 -6.14
N ALA A 156 -1.39 -28.46 -7.04
CA ALA A 156 -1.63 -28.35 -8.47
C ALA A 156 -3.10 -28.65 -8.83
N ALA A 157 -3.69 -29.70 -8.24
CA ALA A 157 -5.10 -30.04 -8.45
C ALA A 157 -6.03 -28.89 -8.02
N LEU A 158 -5.79 -28.33 -6.84
CA LEU A 158 -6.57 -27.19 -6.34
C LEU A 158 -6.48 -25.97 -7.27
N THR A 159 -5.27 -25.58 -7.65
CA THR A 159 -5.08 -24.41 -8.52
C THR A 159 -5.66 -24.62 -9.92
N GLY A 160 -5.63 -25.86 -10.43
CA GLY A 160 -6.30 -26.25 -11.68
C GLY A 160 -7.82 -26.07 -11.59
N LEU A 161 -8.45 -26.57 -10.51
CA LEU A 161 -9.87 -26.41 -10.25
C LEU A 161 -10.28 -24.93 -10.13
N LEU A 162 -9.54 -24.15 -9.35
CA LEU A 162 -9.80 -22.72 -9.20
C LEU A 162 -9.64 -21.95 -10.52
N ALA A 163 -8.68 -22.34 -11.36
CA ALA A 163 -8.50 -21.76 -12.68
C ALA A 163 -9.66 -22.09 -13.63
N GLN A 164 -10.18 -23.31 -13.54
CA GLN A 164 -11.40 -23.71 -14.27
C GLN A 164 -12.59 -22.85 -13.84
N ILE A 165 -12.85 -22.73 -12.53
CA ILE A 165 -13.93 -21.89 -12.00
C ILE A 165 -13.81 -20.46 -12.52
N GLY A 166 -12.61 -19.85 -12.42
CA GLY A 166 -12.37 -18.49 -12.90
C GLY A 166 -12.59 -18.34 -14.40
N THR A 167 -12.21 -19.35 -15.20
CA THR A 167 -12.40 -19.35 -16.67
C THR A 167 -13.87 -19.48 -17.06
N GLU A 168 -14.60 -20.40 -16.45
CA GLU A 168 -15.99 -20.68 -16.78
C GLU A 168 -16.95 -19.59 -16.32
N THR A 169 -16.69 -18.98 -15.16
CA THR A 169 -17.51 -17.89 -14.60
C THR A 169 -17.08 -16.50 -15.06
N GLY A 170 -15.83 -16.34 -15.51
CA GLY A 170 -15.21 -15.04 -15.73
C GLY A 170 -14.88 -14.26 -14.44
N ALA A 171 -15.14 -14.83 -13.27
CA ALA A 171 -14.95 -14.18 -11.97
C ALA A 171 -13.53 -14.38 -11.42
N SER A 172 -13.04 -13.43 -10.66
CA SER A 172 -11.85 -13.61 -9.81
C SER A 172 -12.21 -14.53 -8.64
N VAL A 173 -11.41 -15.59 -8.43
CA VAL A 173 -11.61 -16.55 -7.35
C VAL A 173 -10.59 -16.30 -6.26
N VAL A 174 -10.99 -15.65 -5.17
CA VAL A 174 -10.12 -15.27 -4.07
C VAL A 174 -10.18 -16.31 -2.96
N MET A 175 -9.03 -16.87 -2.62
CA MET A 175 -8.85 -17.79 -1.50
C MET A 175 -8.12 -17.08 -0.37
N CYS A 176 -8.80 -16.88 0.76
CA CYS A 176 -8.16 -16.37 1.97
C CYS A 176 -7.28 -17.45 2.61
N HIS A 177 -6.00 -17.17 2.72
CA HIS A 177 -5.05 -18.17 3.21
C HIS A 177 -4.17 -17.63 4.33
N HIS A 178 -3.64 -18.53 5.16
CA HIS A 178 -2.77 -18.14 6.26
C HIS A 178 -1.32 -18.06 5.85
N MET A 179 -0.59 -17.17 6.50
CA MET A 179 0.87 -17.17 6.51
C MET A 179 1.41 -18.11 7.58
N THR A 180 2.60 -18.61 7.36
CA THR A 180 3.39 -19.31 8.37
C THR A 180 3.68 -18.35 9.53
N LYS A 181 3.55 -18.83 10.77
CA LYS A 181 3.93 -18.03 11.93
C LYS A 181 5.44 -17.76 11.89
N VAL A 182 5.81 -16.51 11.98
CA VAL A 182 7.19 -16.06 12.14
C VAL A 182 7.46 -15.78 13.62
N LYS A 183 8.75 -15.76 14.00
CA LYS A 183 9.13 -15.32 15.35
C LYS A 183 8.81 -13.83 15.50
N ASP A 184 8.52 -13.40 16.72
CA ASP A 184 8.09 -12.02 17.02
C ASP A 184 9.10 -10.94 16.59
N ASP A 185 10.39 -11.29 16.46
CA ASP A 185 11.47 -10.41 16.03
C ASP A 185 11.74 -10.42 14.51
N THR A 186 10.99 -11.22 13.75
CA THR A 186 11.16 -11.29 12.29
C THR A 186 10.52 -10.09 11.62
N ILE A 187 11.34 -9.23 11.02
CA ILE A 187 10.87 -8.08 10.24
C ILE A 187 10.74 -8.46 8.76
N ILE A 188 9.56 -8.24 8.19
CA ILE A 188 9.27 -8.45 6.79
C ILE A 188 9.29 -7.08 6.11
N ASN A 189 10.25 -6.86 5.22
CA ASN A 189 10.46 -5.58 4.56
C ASN A 189 10.18 -5.59 3.05
N THR A 190 10.09 -6.78 2.46
CA THR A 190 9.91 -6.91 1.00
C THR A 190 8.79 -7.86 0.63
N PRO A 191 8.16 -7.67 -0.55
CA PRO A 191 7.17 -8.59 -1.08
C PRO A 191 7.69 -10.02 -1.24
N GLU A 192 8.98 -10.20 -1.57
CA GLU A 192 9.62 -11.51 -1.73
C GLU A 192 9.68 -12.25 -0.40
N GLN A 193 10.05 -11.57 0.69
CA GLN A 193 10.01 -12.14 2.04
C GLN A 193 8.59 -12.55 2.43
N ALA A 194 7.61 -11.68 2.18
CA ALA A 194 6.20 -11.98 2.45
C ALA A 194 5.68 -13.17 1.64
N ARG A 195 6.10 -13.32 0.36
CA ARG A 195 5.76 -14.48 -0.48
C ARG A 195 6.21 -15.79 0.13
N LEU A 196 7.43 -15.85 0.67
CA LEU A 196 7.98 -17.06 1.30
C LEU A 196 7.21 -17.52 2.54
N LEU A 197 6.41 -16.63 3.13
CA LEU A 197 5.60 -16.92 4.31
C LEU A 197 4.19 -17.42 3.97
N ILE A 198 3.76 -17.37 2.71
CA ILE A 198 2.48 -17.96 2.31
C ILE A 198 2.56 -19.46 2.60
N ARG A 199 1.64 -19.95 3.43
CA ARG A 199 1.59 -21.39 3.79
C ARG A 199 1.29 -22.23 2.55
N GLY A 200 1.86 -23.42 2.47
CA GLY A 200 1.60 -24.36 1.39
C GLY A 200 2.83 -24.72 0.58
N THR A 201 2.63 -25.64 -0.34
CA THR A 201 3.66 -26.05 -1.29
C THR A 201 3.95 -24.94 -2.30
N SER A 202 5.14 -24.97 -2.92
CA SER A 202 5.44 -24.09 -4.04
C SER A 202 4.43 -24.26 -5.19
N ALA A 203 3.92 -25.49 -5.42
CA ALA A 203 2.91 -25.77 -6.43
C ALA A 203 1.60 -24.99 -6.19
N LEU A 204 1.18 -24.82 -4.94
CA LEU A 204 0.01 -23.99 -4.61
C LEU A 204 0.26 -22.51 -4.94
N VAL A 205 1.37 -21.94 -4.44
CA VAL A 205 1.68 -20.53 -4.65
C VAL A 205 2.03 -20.21 -6.10
N ASP A 206 2.73 -21.13 -6.78
CA ASP A 206 3.14 -20.97 -8.17
C ASP A 206 1.99 -21.27 -9.17
N GLY A 207 1.03 -22.09 -8.78
CA GLY A 207 -0.13 -22.46 -9.58
C GLY A 207 -1.15 -21.35 -9.74
N VAL A 208 -1.38 -20.50 -8.71
CA VAL A 208 -2.29 -19.34 -8.84
C VAL A 208 -1.73 -18.29 -9.78
N ARG A 209 -2.59 -17.48 -10.35
CA ARG A 209 -2.19 -16.40 -11.28
C ARG A 209 -1.78 -15.12 -10.58
N CYS A 210 -2.27 -14.89 -9.37
CA CYS A 210 -1.96 -13.75 -8.54
C CYS A 210 -1.92 -14.14 -7.06
N ALA A 211 -1.02 -13.54 -6.29
CA ALA A 211 -1.02 -13.62 -4.84
C ALA A 211 -0.77 -12.24 -4.24
N PHE A 212 -1.62 -11.84 -3.30
CA PHE A 212 -1.46 -10.65 -2.48
C PHE A 212 -1.13 -11.09 -1.05
N ALA A 213 -0.11 -10.50 -0.48
CA ALA A 213 0.30 -10.74 0.90
C ALA A 213 0.14 -9.49 1.74
N LEU A 214 -0.34 -9.67 2.97
CA LEU A 214 -0.48 -8.62 3.97
C LEU A 214 0.31 -9.04 5.20
N TRP A 215 1.22 -8.19 5.68
CA TRP A 215 2.08 -8.46 6.82
C TRP A 215 2.15 -7.28 7.77
N GLN A 216 2.30 -7.59 9.05
CA GLN A 216 2.44 -6.57 10.08
C GLN A 216 3.81 -5.91 9.99
N VAL A 217 3.86 -4.60 10.18
CA VAL A 217 5.12 -3.87 10.31
C VAL A 217 5.65 -3.98 11.74
N ASP A 218 6.96 -3.74 11.91
CA ASP A 218 7.56 -3.65 13.24
C ASP A 218 6.98 -2.51 14.07
N GLU A 219 7.13 -2.60 15.39
CA GLU A 219 6.55 -1.64 16.33
C GLU A 219 7.05 -0.20 16.10
N ALA A 220 8.35 -0.02 15.82
CA ALA A 220 8.92 1.30 15.62
C ALA A 220 8.35 1.99 14.37
N THR A 221 8.24 1.24 13.28
CA THR A 221 7.59 1.69 12.03
C THR A 221 6.11 1.99 12.26
N GLY A 222 5.38 1.11 12.99
CA GLY A 222 3.98 1.30 13.30
C GLY A 222 3.72 2.55 14.13
N ARG A 223 4.50 2.77 15.20
CA ARG A 223 4.40 3.97 16.05
C ARG A 223 4.64 5.25 15.25
N ARG A 224 5.67 5.27 14.41
CA ARG A 224 5.96 6.42 13.55
C ARG A 224 4.81 6.72 12.60
N ARG A 225 4.28 5.69 11.88
CA ARG A 225 3.15 5.88 10.96
C ARG A 225 1.90 6.41 11.66
N CYS A 226 1.57 5.86 12.83
CA CYS A 226 0.44 6.34 13.61
C CYS A 226 0.62 7.80 14.04
N MET A 227 1.83 8.18 14.48
CA MET A 227 2.15 9.57 14.81
C MET A 227 2.02 10.49 13.60
N ASP A 228 2.53 10.08 12.44
CA ASP A 228 2.48 10.87 11.20
C ASP A 228 1.02 11.20 10.79
N ILE A 229 0.11 10.24 10.91
CA ILE A 229 -1.32 10.43 10.54
C ILE A 229 -2.21 10.85 11.72
N GLY A 230 -1.64 11.18 12.88
CA GLY A 230 -2.37 11.68 14.05
C GLY A 230 -3.28 10.67 14.71
N THR A 231 -2.93 9.37 14.71
CA THR A 231 -3.69 8.31 15.37
C THR A 231 -2.86 7.61 16.46
N GLU A 232 -3.52 7.02 17.43
CA GLU A 232 -2.86 6.27 18.50
C GLU A 232 -2.36 4.91 18.00
N TYR A 233 -1.15 4.52 18.41
CA TYR A 233 -0.60 3.21 18.07
C TYR A 233 -1.17 2.13 18.97
N GLU A 234 -1.62 1.05 18.35
CA GLU A 234 -1.97 -0.21 18.99
C GLU A 234 -1.27 -1.36 18.26
N ARG A 235 -1.06 -2.46 18.95
CA ARG A 235 -0.60 -3.70 18.28
C ARG A 235 -1.61 -4.11 17.19
N ASN A 236 -1.13 -4.60 16.06
CA ASN A 236 -1.96 -4.97 14.89
C ASN A 236 -2.70 -3.79 14.22
N ARG A 237 -2.22 -2.55 14.38
CA ARG A 237 -2.80 -1.39 13.70
C ARG A 237 -2.23 -1.17 12.31
N CYS A 238 -0.92 -1.33 12.13
CA CYS A 238 -0.23 -1.01 10.88
C CYS A 238 0.25 -2.26 10.16
N PHE A 239 -0.06 -2.32 8.86
CA PHE A 239 0.33 -3.42 7.97
C PHE A 239 0.91 -2.87 6.67
N ASP A 240 1.75 -3.68 6.05
CA ASP A 240 2.14 -3.52 4.66
C ASP A 240 1.50 -4.62 3.82
N GLY A 241 1.19 -4.30 2.57
CA GLY A 241 0.62 -5.27 1.65
C GLY A 241 1.10 -5.03 0.23
N ALA A 242 1.24 -6.09 -0.54
CA ALA A 242 1.65 -6.00 -1.94
C ALA A 242 1.21 -7.24 -2.74
N VAL A 243 1.17 -7.08 -4.06
CA VAL A 243 1.15 -8.22 -4.99
C VAL A 243 2.53 -8.87 -4.97
N VAL A 244 2.62 -10.04 -4.35
CA VAL A 244 3.88 -10.80 -4.19
C VAL A 244 4.13 -11.79 -5.32
N LYS A 245 3.09 -12.11 -6.09
CA LYS A 245 3.15 -12.93 -7.30
C LYS A 245 2.13 -12.45 -8.32
N SER A 246 2.55 -12.34 -9.57
CA SER A 246 1.65 -12.14 -10.71
C SER A 246 2.26 -12.73 -11.97
N ASN A 247 1.45 -13.37 -12.81
CA ASN A 247 1.84 -13.86 -14.12
C ASN A 247 1.63 -12.82 -15.24
N GLY A 248 0.97 -11.71 -14.91
CA GLY A 248 0.69 -10.58 -15.81
C GLY A 248 1.19 -9.26 -15.26
N PRO A 249 0.83 -8.15 -15.91
CA PRO A 249 1.11 -6.82 -15.39
C PRO A 249 0.45 -6.63 -14.03
N ALA A 250 1.22 -6.15 -13.06
CA ALA A 250 0.71 -5.86 -11.71
C ALA A 250 1.49 -4.73 -11.06
N ASN A 251 0.82 -3.97 -10.24
CA ASN A 251 1.47 -3.00 -9.36
C ASN A 251 2.00 -3.74 -8.13
N ARG A 252 3.33 -3.87 -8.03
CA ARG A 252 4.01 -4.56 -6.93
C ARG A 252 4.50 -3.62 -5.83
N ASN A 253 4.13 -2.34 -5.90
CA ASN A 253 4.49 -1.37 -4.87
C ASN A 253 3.85 -1.76 -3.54
N ILE A 254 4.63 -1.62 -2.47
CA ILE A 254 4.12 -1.81 -1.11
C ILE A 254 3.09 -0.73 -0.82
N ARG A 255 1.94 -1.15 -0.34
CA ARG A 255 0.87 -0.31 0.22
C ARG A 255 0.93 -0.32 1.73
N HIS A 256 0.61 0.81 2.34
CA HIS A 256 0.63 1.01 3.78
C HIS A 256 -0.79 1.08 4.31
N PHE A 257 -1.20 0.05 5.03
CA PHE A 257 -2.54 -0.05 5.58
C PHE A 257 -2.54 0.29 7.06
N VAL A 258 -3.57 1.03 7.49
CA VAL A 258 -3.80 1.34 8.90
C VAL A 258 -5.21 0.94 9.27
N ARG A 259 -5.35 0.23 10.39
CA ARG A 259 -6.64 -0.26 10.86
C ARG A 259 -7.49 0.90 11.39
N ASN A 260 -8.66 1.06 10.83
CA ASN A 260 -9.67 1.97 11.33
C ASN A 260 -10.22 1.44 12.67
N SER A 261 -10.23 2.28 13.69
CA SER A 261 -10.63 1.89 15.05
C SER A 261 -12.12 1.54 15.18
N TYR A 262 -12.96 2.13 14.33
CA TYR A 262 -14.40 1.90 14.35
C TYR A 262 -14.80 0.66 13.56
N SER A 263 -14.43 0.61 12.29
CA SER A 263 -14.83 -0.48 11.40
C SER A 263 -13.96 -1.73 11.53
N GLY A 264 -12.71 -1.59 11.97
CA GLY A 264 -11.71 -2.66 11.95
C GLY A 264 -11.10 -2.91 10.56
N LEU A 265 -11.54 -2.18 9.53
CA LEU A 265 -11.02 -2.27 8.17
C LEU A 265 -9.58 -1.72 8.11
N LEU A 266 -8.74 -2.37 7.34
CA LEU A 266 -7.44 -1.86 6.97
C LEU A 266 -7.59 -0.92 5.77
N GLU A 267 -7.45 0.37 6.02
CA GLU A 267 -7.51 1.43 5.02
C GLU A 267 -6.13 1.72 4.44
N ASP A 268 -6.04 1.89 3.12
CA ASP A 268 -4.80 2.32 2.49
C ASP A 268 -4.50 3.78 2.84
N LYS A 269 -3.36 4.00 3.48
CA LYS A 269 -2.83 5.32 3.87
C LYS A 269 -1.52 5.66 3.13
N THR A 270 -1.21 4.93 2.06
CA THR A 270 0.06 5.04 1.34
C THR A 270 0.34 6.46 0.87
N GLU A 271 -0.61 7.08 0.20
CA GLU A 271 -0.42 8.42 -0.36
C GLU A 271 -0.47 9.51 0.72
N GLU A 272 -1.22 9.30 1.79
CA GLU A 272 -1.24 10.20 2.95
C GLU A 272 0.12 10.20 3.66
N ILE A 273 0.66 9.02 3.97
CA ILE A 273 1.97 8.85 4.60
C ILE A 273 3.08 9.44 3.71
N LYS A 274 3.07 9.17 2.41
CA LYS A 274 4.06 9.74 1.47
C LYS A 274 4.02 11.27 1.43
N ARG A 275 2.82 11.86 1.42
CA ARG A 275 2.66 13.33 1.45
C ARG A 275 3.22 13.93 2.73
N LEU A 276 2.91 13.34 3.88
CA LEU A 276 3.41 13.78 5.18
C LEU A 276 4.94 13.68 5.25
N HIS A 277 5.51 12.54 4.86
CA HIS A 277 6.97 12.37 4.82
C HIS A 277 7.65 13.32 3.83
N SER A 278 7.08 13.59 2.68
CA SER A 278 7.65 14.54 1.72
C SER A 278 7.54 15.98 2.22
N GLY A 279 6.45 16.35 2.87
CA GLY A 279 6.24 17.65 3.52
C GLY A 279 7.23 17.86 4.66
N THR A 280 7.30 16.92 5.60
CA THR A 280 8.24 16.98 6.73
C THR A 280 9.69 17.03 6.27
N ASN A 281 10.09 16.22 5.30
CA ASN A 281 11.43 16.23 4.74
C ASN A 281 11.74 17.56 4.02
N ARG A 282 10.74 18.19 3.40
CA ARG A 282 10.89 19.52 2.78
C ARG A 282 11.09 20.62 3.81
N GLU A 283 10.32 20.61 4.91
CA GLU A 283 10.50 21.56 6.02
C GLU A 283 11.87 21.42 6.69
N ILE A 284 12.30 20.19 6.97
CA ILE A 284 13.64 19.92 7.51
C ILE A 284 14.72 20.49 6.57
N LYS A 285 14.61 20.32 5.26
CA LYS A 285 15.55 20.88 4.28
C LYS A 285 15.48 22.40 4.22
N LYS A 286 14.29 23.00 4.33
CA LYS A 286 14.13 24.46 4.42
C LYS A 286 14.84 25.02 5.65
N ASP A 287 14.59 24.43 6.82
CA ASP A 287 15.19 24.89 8.07
C ASP A 287 16.72 24.72 8.06
N ALA A 288 17.21 23.59 7.56
CA ALA A 288 18.64 23.35 7.42
C ALA A 288 19.30 24.35 6.45
N LEU A 289 18.66 24.64 5.30
CA LEU A 289 19.16 25.60 4.33
C LEU A 289 19.16 27.03 4.88
N PHE A 290 18.10 27.42 5.59
CA PHE A 290 18.03 28.71 6.28
C PHE A 290 19.14 28.86 7.31
N ALA A 291 19.32 27.86 8.19
CA ALA A 291 20.36 27.89 9.22
C ALA A 291 21.77 27.94 8.61
N TRP A 292 22.01 27.23 7.51
CA TRP A 292 23.30 27.26 6.83
C TRP A 292 23.55 28.60 6.12
N ILE A 293 22.55 29.22 5.48
CA ILE A 293 22.64 30.59 4.94
C ILE A 293 22.99 31.58 6.04
N ALA A 294 22.31 31.49 7.19
CA ALA A 294 22.58 32.35 8.34
C ALA A 294 24.00 32.18 8.90
N THR A 295 24.53 30.96 8.87
CA THR A 295 25.93 30.68 9.29
C THR A 295 26.89 31.28 8.27
N CYS A 296 26.71 31.06 6.99
CA CYS A 296 27.55 31.65 5.95
C CYS A 296 27.54 33.18 6.01
N GLU A 297 26.38 33.81 6.26
CA GLU A 297 26.24 35.25 6.45
C GLU A 297 27.07 35.73 7.64
N ARG A 298 26.99 35.10 8.80
CA ARG A 298 27.78 35.45 10.00
C ARG A 298 29.28 35.30 9.81
N GLU A 299 29.71 34.39 8.97
CA GLU A 299 31.13 34.13 8.64
C GLU A 299 31.62 34.97 7.47
N GLY A 300 30.81 35.90 6.94
CA GLY A 300 31.15 36.74 5.81
C GLY A 300 31.24 36.01 4.47
N ARG A 301 30.71 34.79 4.37
CA ARG A 301 30.69 33.98 3.14
C ARG A 301 29.46 34.28 2.31
N ALA A 302 29.61 35.06 1.26
CA ALA A 302 28.49 35.40 0.35
C ALA A 302 27.99 34.20 -0.42
N LEU A 303 26.69 33.95 -0.35
CA LEU A 303 26.01 32.91 -1.15
C LEU A 303 25.16 33.59 -2.23
N THR A 304 25.27 33.09 -3.47
CA THR A 304 24.45 33.58 -4.58
C THR A 304 23.53 32.47 -5.08
N GLN A 305 22.38 32.82 -5.63
CA GLN A 305 21.45 31.83 -6.19
C GLN A 305 21.95 31.29 -7.54
N GLN A 306 22.65 32.11 -8.32
CA GLN A 306 23.07 31.80 -9.68
C GLN A 306 24.59 31.60 -9.77
N SER A 307 25.04 31.08 -10.90
CA SER A 307 26.38 30.61 -11.22
C SER A 307 27.56 31.43 -10.67
N GLY A 308 28.65 30.74 -10.35
CA GLY A 308 29.92 31.28 -9.84
C GLY A 308 30.38 30.52 -8.61
N ALA A 309 31.60 30.78 -8.14
CA ALA A 309 32.21 30.10 -6.98
C ALA A 309 31.33 30.18 -5.71
N ASP A 310 30.56 31.23 -5.56
CA ASP A 310 29.67 31.46 -4.41
C ASP A 310 28.24 30.99 -4.68
N ALA A 311 27.99 30.27 -5.79
CA ALA A 311 26.69 29.71 -6.03
C ALA A 311 26.34 28.67 -4.97
N ILE A 312 25.13 28.81 -4.39
CA ILE A 312 24.68 27.99 -3.25
C ILE A 312 24.82 26.48 -3.52
N GLY A 313 24.57 26.02 -4.75
CA GLY A 313 24.72 24.63 -5.12
C GLY A 313 26.18 24.16 -5.16
N GLN A 314 27.11 25.01 -5.62
CA GLN A 314 28.54 24.69 -5.62
C GLN A 314 29.12 24.71 -4.21
N ARG A 315 28.74 25.70 -3.39
CA ARG A 315 29.15 25.78 -2.00
C ARG A 315 28.65 24.59 -1.19
N LEU A 316 27.39 24.17 -1.36
CA LEU A 316 26.86 22.97 -0.70
C LEU A 316 27.62 21.70 -1.07
N ALA A 317 28.10 21.58 -2.30
CA ALA A 317 28.86 20.42 -2.76
C ALA A 317 30.31 20.39 -2.24
N SER A 318 30.90 21.55 -1.96
CA SER A 318 32.32 21.70 -1.54
C SER A 318 32.52 21.97 -0.05
N ASP A 319 31.48 22.36 0.67
CA ASP A 319 31.54 22.71 2.08
C ASP A 319 31.36 21.46 2.96
N HIS A 320 32.41 21.07 3.69
CA HIS A 320 32.38 19.94 4.61
C HIS A 320 31.44 20.16 5.81
N ASP A 321 31.15 21.41 6.15
CA ASP A 321 30.25 21.79 7.25
C ASP A 321 28.81 21.96 6.78
N ALA A 322 28.54 21.76 5.50
CA ALA A 322 27.18 21.80 4.98
C ALA A 322 26.32 20.67 5.58
N PRO A 323 25.07 20.97 6.00
CA PRO A 323 24.20 19.96 6.60
C PRO A 323 23.99 18.74 5.70
N GLN A 324 24.17 17.55 6.25
CA GLN A 324 24.09 16.29 5.52
C GLN A 324 22.76 16.11 4.77
N VAL A 325 21.66 16.66 5.32
CA VAL A 325 20.32 16.61 4.71
C VAL A 325 20.22 17.43 3.41
N LEU A 326 21.16 18.35 3.16
CA LEU A 326 21.25 19.18 1.94
C LEU A 326 22.22 18.59 0.91
N GLN A 327 23.06 17.64 1.28
CA GLN A 327 23.98 16.99 0.36
C GLN A 327 23.19 16.20 -0.70
N ASN A 328 23.70 16.18 -1.93
CA ASN A 328 23.07 15.51 -3.07
C ASN A 328 21.75 16.14 -3.58
N LEU A 329 21.38 17.34 -3.11
CA LEU A 329 20.26 18.06 -3.72
C LEU A 329 20.62 18.53 -5.14
N THR A 330 19.68 18.35 -6.06
CA THR A 330 19.80 18.95 -7.40
C THR A 330 19.67 20.47 -7.32
N GLN A 331 20.31 21.22 -8.24
CA GLN A 331 20.16 22.68 -8.33
C GLN A 331 18.69 23.11 -8.39
N ARG A 332 17.85 22.36 -9.13
CA ARG A 332 16.40 22.62 -9.20
C ARG A 332 15.70 22.52 -7.85
N SER A 333 16.10 21.55 -7.01
CA SER A 333 15.56 21.39 -5.64
C SER A 333 16.00 22.54 -4.73
N ILE A 334 17.28 22.93 -4.80
CA ILE A 334 17.82 24.07 -4.03
C ILE A 334 17.10 25.35 -4.43
N ASP A 335 16.96 25.65 -5.72
CA ASP A 335 16.23 26.83 -6.22
C ASP A 335 14.76 26.84 -5.79
N GLY A 336 14.15 25.66 -5.69
CA GLY A 336 12.80 25.52 -5.16
C GLY A 336 12.71 25.93 -3.69
N ILE A 337 13.61 25.47 -2.85
CA ILE A 337 13.67 25.80 -1.41
C ILE A 337 14.00 27.28 -1.22
N VAL A 338 14.96 27.82 -1.94
CA VAL A 338 15.33 29.26 -1.89
C VAL A 338 14.12 30.14 -2.23
N ARG A 339 13.36 29.81 -3.28
CA ARG A 339 12.13 30.56 -3.63
C ARG A 339 11.08 30.54 -2.53
N GLU A 340 10.92 29.41 -1.83
CA GLU A 340 9.99 29.31 -0.70
C GLU A 340 10.46 30.15 0.48
N LEU A 341 11.73 30.06 0.87
CA LEU A 341 12.29 30.88 1.95
C LEU A 341 12.17 32.38 1.67
N ILE A 342 12.33 32.82 0.40
CA ILE A 342 12.11 34.23 0.00
C ILE A 342 10.62 34.59 0.12
N ARG A 343 9.72 33.75 -0.35
CA ARG A 343 8.27 33.98 -0.27
C ARG A 343 7.77 34.04 1.18
N GLU A 344 8.39 33.26 2.06
CA GLU A 344 8.11 33.27 3.50
C GLU A 344 8.81 34.43 4.26
N SER A 345 9.53 35.28 3.53
CA SER A 345 10.29 36.41 4.09
C SER A 345 11.35 35.98 5.12
N ARG A 346 11.85 34.75 5.05
CA ARG A 346 12.93 34.24 5.92
C ARG A 346 14.30 34.63 5.42
N ILE A 347 14.48 34.72 4.09
CA ILE A 347 15.70 35.20 3.43
C ILE A 347 15.36 36.26 2.39
N GLY A 348 16.33 37.12 2.09
CA GLY A 348 16.24 38.15 1.07
C GLY A 348 17.37 38.05 0.05
N LYS A 349 17.26 38.88 -1.00
CA LYS A 349 18.32 39.10 -1.99
C LYS A 349 18.86 40.52 -1.82
N TYR A 350 20.10 40.62 -1.45
CA TYR A 350 20.78 41.89 -1.19
C TYR A 350 21.78 42.19 -2.30
N SER A 351 21.99 43.48 -2.61
CA SER A 351 22.93 43.91 -3.66
C SER A 351 24.32 44.14 -3.05
N PHE A 352 25.38 43.72 -3.81
CA PHE A 352 26.77 44.03 -3.45
C PHE A 352 27.14 45.50 -3.68
N SER A 353 26.38 46.26 -4.46
CA SER A 353 26.59 47.68 -4.70
C SER A 353 25.28 48.42 -4.86
N ALA A 354 25.32 49.73 -4.60
CA ALA A 354 24.16 50.62 -4.74
C ALA A 354 23.66 50.74 -6.19
N SER A 355 24.52 50.47 -7.20
CA SER A 355 24.18 50.51 -8.61
C SER A 355 23.49 49.25 -9.14
N GLY A 356 23.23 48.26 -8.31
CA GLY A 356 22.67 46.95 -8.69
C GLY A 356 23.74 45.97 -9.18
N GLY A 357 23.32 44.88 -9.79
CA GLY A 357 24.20 43.82 -10.26
C GLY A 357 24.03 42.50 -9.53
N ARG A 358 25.12 41.82 -9.22
CA ARG A 358 25.12 40.52 -8.52
C ARG A 358 24.47 40.66 -7.13
N LYS A 359 23.60 39.70 -6.77
CA LYS A 359 22.89 39.69 -5.48
C LYS A 359 23.29 38.45 -4.67
N TRP A 360 23.43 38.62 -3.36
CA TRP A 360 23.65 37.54 -2.43
C TRP A 360 22.38 37.19 -1.62
N LEU A 361 22.35 36.02 -1.05
CA LEU A 361 21.28 35.53 -0.19
C LEU A 361 21.66 35.77 1.26
N GLY A 362 20.75 36.39 2.02
CA GLY A 362 20.93 36.61 3.45
C GLY A 362 19.62 36.50 4.19
N THR A 363 19.69 36.37 5.52
CA THR A 363 18.51 36.36 6.38
C THR A 363 17.88 37.75 6.43
N THR A 364 16.56 37.84 6.65
CA THR A 364 15.87 39.13 6.76
C THR A 364 16.23 39.88 8.06
N ASP A 365 16.69 39.10 9.07
CA ASP A 365 17.20 39.64 10.35
C ASP A 365 18.74 39.64 10.37
N GLY A 366 19.37 39.70 9.19
CA GLY A 366 20.79 39.54 8.99
C GLY A 366 21.67 40.43 9.90
N VAL A 367 22.71 39.82 10.42
CA VAL A 367 23.62 40.42 11.37
C VAL A 367 24.64 41.31 10.66
N MET A 368 24.82 41.19 9.35
CA MET A 368 25.80 41.87 8.54
C MET A 368 25.15 42.99 7.71
N SER A 369 25.65 44.22 7.85
CA SER A 369 25.30 45.28 6.93
C SER A 369 25.91 45.04 5.57
N GLN A 370 25.29 45.59 4.50
CA GLN A 370 25.80 45.49 3.12
C GLN A 370 27.28 45.93 3.02
N GLY A 371 27.69 46.96 3.77
CA GLY A 371 29.08 47.45 3.78
C GLY A 371 30.09 46.53 4.43
N GLU A 372 29.70 45.78 5.46
CA GLU A 372 30.55 44.77 6.10
C GLU A 372 30.72 43.56 5.19
N TYR A 373 29.72 43.19 4.41
CA TYR A 373 29.78 42.09 3.45
C TYR A 373 30.72 42.44 2.26
N GLU A 374 30.66 43.63 1.76
CA GLU A 374 31.55 44.15 0.69
C GLU A 374 33.00 44.22 1.15
N ALA A 375 33.27 44.58 2.42
CA ALA A 375 34.59 44.65 2.99
C ALA A 375 35.23 43.25 3.13
N THR A 376 34.48 42.24 3.51
CA THR A 376 34.94 40.85 3.70
C THR A 376 35.27 40.18 2.37
N THR A 377 34.51 40.44 1.30
CA THR A 377 34.77 39.88 -0.03
C THR A 377 35.90 40.58 -0.79
N ALA A 378 36.29 41.80 -0.40
CA ALA A 378 37.45 42.52 -0.96
C ALA A 378 38.78 41.99 -0.41
N THR A 379 38.81 41.40 0.79
CA THR A 379 40.03 40.85 1.42
C THR A 379 40.40 39.45 0.90
N ASP A 380 39.46 38.69 0.36
CA ASP A 380 39.72 37.35 -0.21
C ASP A 380 40.25 37.36 -1.66
N ASN A 381 40.43 38.55 -2.26
CA ASN A 381 40.95 38.77 -3.61
C ASN A 381 42.34 39.45 -3.66
N VAL A 382 43.13 39.37 -2.59
CA VAL A 382 44.52 39.86 -2.56
C VAL A 382 45.51 38.71 -2.41
#